data_2210c74a176de9b67ea262c137840426
#
_entry.id   2210c74a176de9b67ea262c137840426
#
_cell.length_a   1.000
_cell.length_b   1.000
_cell.length_c   1.000
_cell.angle_alpha   90.00
_cell.angle_beta   90.00
_cell.angle_gamma   90.00
#
_symmetry.space_group_name_H-M   'P 1'
#
loop_
_entity.id
_entity.type
_entity.pdbx_description
1 polymer ?
#
loop_
_entity_poly.entity_id
_entity_poly.type
_entity_poly.pdbx_seq_one_letter_code
_entity_poly.pdbx_strand_id
1 'polypeptide(L)'
;IKMNRTDRLQAILTHLQSKKVVTAQELAERFDLSVRTIYRDLRALEETGIPIGAEAGIGYFINDDYTLRPVAFTKEEASALIVGAKLLSQNSDRTVNKDYENALFKIKAILKPQEKEIAETISQHVEVIGHNPIKNLYISDIQKAIADKKILKIKYLSLKDSKPVERMLECVGLCNYLGNWHLFAWCRLRKSYRDFRLDRIVELNITDLPCAKDDIFSISEFIESQKPFHQTPNISFRIKKDVYRYLDNWKEYYGFVCEEELSDSYIMHFYSDNYDSIAFMILNSGIMASDVQPPELMERITFYAKKTYDWYVGK
;
A
#
# COMPACT_ATOMS: atom_id res chain seq x y z
N ILE A 1 4.16 23.93 19.79
CA ILE A 1 3.02 24.81 20.15
C ILE A 1 2.29 24.10 21.28
N LYS A 2 2.20 24.75 22.46
CA LYS A 2 1.52 24.18 23.63
C LYS A 2 0.01 24.20 23.35
N MET A 3 -0.58 23.05 23.10
CA MET A 3 -2.02 22.90 22.88
C MET A 3 -2.80 23.38 24.12
N ASN A 4 -3.86 24.16 23.94
CA ASN A 4 -4.71 24.57 25.08
C ASN A 4 -5.48 23.35 25.63
N ARG A 5 -6.08 23.48 26.82
CA ARG A 5 -6.71 22.34 27.50
C ARG A 5 -7.93 21.81 26.74
N THR A 6 -8.73 22.67 26.13
CA THR A 6 -9.95 22.29 25.45
C THR A 6 -9.61 21.51 24.17
N ASP A 7 -8.68 22.02 23.37
CA ASP A 7 -8.22 21.32 22.15
C ASP A 7 -7.59 20.00 22.48
N ARG A 8 -6.87 19.91 23.60
CA ARG A 8 -6.25 18.68 24.07
C ARG A 8 -7.28 17.63 24.48
N LEU A 9 -8.31 18.00 25.22
CA LEU A 9 -9.40 17.09 25.58
C LEU A 9 -10.11 16.55 24.34
N GLN A 10 -10.36 17.40 23.36
CA GLN A 10 -10.95 17.00 22.08
C GLN A 10 -10.04 16.01 21.32
N ALA A 11 -8.74 16.28 21.27
CA ALA A 11 -7.76 15.42 20.63
C ALA A 11 -7.63 14.06 21.33
N ILE A 12 -7.65 14.02 22.67
CA ILE A 12 -7.65 12.76 23.43
C ILE A 12 -8.92 11.98 23.16
N LEU A 13 -10.08 12.61 23.13
CA LEU A 13 -11.36 11.97 22.80
C LEU A 13 -11.32 11.34 21.39
N THR A 14 -10.86 12.10 20.41
CA THR A 14 -10.71 11.60 19.01
C THR A 14 -9.76 10.41 18.97
N HIS A 15 -8.68 10.42 19.74
CA HIS A 15 -7.75 9.29 19.77
C HIS A 15 -8.37 8.03 20.41
N LEU A 16 -9.07 8.18 21.54
CA LEU A 16 -9.82 7.07 22.17
C LEU A 16 -10.84 6.42 21.22
N GLN A 17 -11.42 7.21 20.34
CA GLN A 17 -12.40 6.73 19.36
C GLN A 17 -11.79 6.06 18.14
N SER A 18 -10.52 6.33 17.85
CA SER A 18 -9.82 5.75 16.72
C SER A 18 -9.35 4.30 16.95
N LYS A 19 -9.39 3.82 18.19
CA LYS A 19 -8.92 2.48 18.59
C LYS A 19 -9.88 1.85 19.59
N LYS A 20 -9.96 0.51 19.60
CA LYS A 20 -10.76 -0.24 20.57
C LYS A 20 -10.31 -0.03 22.00
N VAL A 21 -8.99 0.06 22.22
CA VAL A 21 -8.38 0.30 23.53
C VAL A 21 -7.13 1.16 23.35
N VAL A 22 -6.92 2.10 24.26
CA VAL A 22 -5.76 3.01 24.27
C VAL A 22 -5.19 3.07 25.68
N THR A 23 -3.88 2.94 25.84
CA THR A 23 -3.23 3.04 27.14
C THR A 23 -2.96 4.50 27.54
N ALA A 24 -2.92 4.80 28.83
CA ALA A 24 -2.53 6.12 29.32
C ALA A 24 -1.09 6.49 28.89
N GLN A 25 -0.22 5.51 28.77
CA GLN A 25 1.16 5.69 28.29
C GLN A 25 1.18 6.14 26.84
N GLU A 26 0.40 5.49 25.98
CA GLU A 26 0.27 5.85 24.55
C GLU A 26 -0.23 7.29 24.37
N LEU A 27 -1.23 7.71 25.16
CA LEU A 27 -1.72 9.09 25.16
C LEU A 27 -0.65 10.08 25.64
N ALA A 28 0.10 9.72 26.68
CA ALA A 28 1.18 10.55 27.22
C ALA A 28 2.28 10.79 26.16
N GLU A 29 2.70 9.76 25.46
CA GLU A 29 3.69 9.84 24.39
C GLU A 29 3.18 10.66 23.19
N ARG A 30 1.96 10.37 22.73
CA ARG A 30 1.37 11.06 21.57
C ARG A 30 1.23 12.56 21.77
N PHE A 31 0.87 13.00 22.98
CA PHE A 31 0.59 14.41 23.28
C PHE A 31 1.73 15.12 24.03
N ASP A 32 2.86 14.44 24.23
CA ASP A 32 4.02 14.93 25.00
C ASP A 32 3.63 15.44 26.39
N LEU A 33 2.93 14.58 27.15
CA LEU A 33 2.39 14.88 28.47
C LEU A 33 2.79 13.81 29.50
N SER A 34 2.71 14.19 30.78
CA SER A 34 2.83 13.18 31.85
C SER A 34 1.57 12.31 31.92
N VAL A 35 1.75 11.03 32.25
CA VAL A 35 0.64 10.08 32.50
C VAL A 35 -0.35 10.61 33.53
N ARG A 36 0.14 11.34 34.56
CA ARG A 36 -0.70 12.02 35.55
C ARG A 36 -1.63 13.07 34.92
N THR A 37 -1.14 13.79 33.91
CA THR A 37 -1.95 14.78 33.18
C THR A 37 -3.02 14.07 32.36
N ILE A 38 -2.68 12.96 31.72
CA ILE A 38 -3.63 12.15 30.96
C ILE A 38 -4.76 11.63 31.86
N TYR A 39 -4.45 11.07 33.01
CA TYR A 39 -5.49 10.63 33.97
C TYR A 39 -6.44 11.76 34.39
N ARG A 40 -5.92 12.96 34.60
CA ARG A 40 -6.76 14.12 34.93
C ARG A 40 -7.63 14.54 33.75
N ASP A 41 -7.11 14.47 32.53
CA ASP A 41 -7.84 14.84 31.31
C ASP A 41 -8.90 13.76 30.96
N LEU A 42 -8.62 12.48 31.14
CA LEU A 42 -9.61 11.40 31.01
C LEU A 42 -10.76 11.56 32.01
N ARG A 43 -10.46 11.83 33.27
CA ARG A 43 -11.49 12.09 34.28
C ARG A 43 -12.33 13.32 33.94
N ALA A 44 -11.73 14.39 33.42
CA ALA A 44 -12.47 15.54 32.96
C ALA A 44 -13.42 15.26 31.81
N LEU A 45 -13.04 14.34 30.89
CA LEU A 45 -13.92 13.85 29.82
C LEU A 45 -15.09 13.02 30.36
N GLU A 46 -14.84 12.13 31.34
CA GLU A 46 -15.88 11.37 32.03
C GLU A 46 -16.88 12.29 32.73
N GLU A 47 -16.40 13.32 33.44
CA GLU A 47 -17.23 14.32 34.10
C GLU A 47 -18.12 15.11 33.13
N THR A 48 -17.75 15.20 31.86
CA THR A 48 -18.59 15.79 30.80
C THR A 48 -19.61 14.84 30.22
N GLY A 49 -19.73 13.60 30.76
CA GLY A 49 -20.71 12.60 30.35
C GLY A 49 -20.25 11.68 29.21
N ILE A 50 -18.96 11.66 28.91
CA ILE A 50 -18.41 10.72 27.92
C ILE A 50 -18.20 9.36 28.61
N PRO A 51 -18.80 8.26 28.14
CA PRO A 51 -18.70 6.96 28.79
C PRO A 51 -17.37 6.28 28.48
N ILE A 52 -16.32 6.72 29.18
CA ILE A 52 -14.99 6.12 29.10
C ILE A 52 -14.94 4.92 30.05
N GLY A 53 -14.73 3.73 29.49
CA GLY A 53 -14.43 2.52 30.26
C GLY A 53 -12.92 2.42 30.53
N ALA A 54 -12.58 1.84 31.69
CA ALA A 54 -11.20 1.55 32.05
C ALA A 54 -11.08 0.12 32.52
N GLU A 55 -10.13 -0.62 31.96
CA GLU A 55 -9.82 -2.00 32.34
C GLU A 55 -8.37 -2.09 32.82
N ALA A 56 -8.18 -2.53 34.06
CA ALA A 56 -6.86 -2.59 34.67
C ALA A 56 -5.90 -3.49 33.88
N GLY A 57 -4.74 -2.96 33.52
CA GLY A 57 -3.74 -3.68 32.73
C GLY A 57 -4.00 -3.69 31.21
N ILE A 58 -5.17 -3.26 30.74
CA ILE A 58 -5.55 -3.22 29.33
C ILE A 58 -5.54 -1.77 28.81
N GLY A 59 -6.32 -0.88 29.41
CA GLY A 59 -6.36 0.52 29.01
C GLY A 59 -7.75 1.17 29.11
N TYR A 60 -7.95 2.20 28.30
CA TYR A 60 -9.17 3.01 28.23
C TYR A 60 -9.87 2.77 26.90
N PHE A 61 -11.19 2.75 26.92
CA PHE A 61 -12.04 2.59 25.74
C PHE A 61 -13.33 3.40 25.88
N ILE A 62 -13.99 3.67 24.78
CA ILE A 62 -15.31 4.29 24.73
C ILE A 62 -16.32 3.21 24.39
N ASN A 63 -17.45 3.18 25.10
CA ASN A 63 -18.52 2.20 24.82
C ASN A 63 -19.05 2.36 23.40
N ASP A 64 -19.29 1.23 22.72
CA ASP A 64 -19.68 1.15 21.30
C ASP A 64 -20.99 1.92 20.97
N ASP A 65 -21.86 2.12 21.96
CA ASP A 65 -23.13 2.86 21.81
C ASP A 65 -22.96 4.41 21.80
N TYR A 66 -21.74 4.91 22.05
CA TYR A 66 -21.50 6.35 22.08
C TYR A 66 -21.27 6.91 20.68
N THR A 67 -22.32 7.50 20.13
CA THR A 67 -22.24 8.15 18.81
C THR A 67 -21.51 9.50 18.91
N LEU A 68 -20.50 9.66 18.09
CA LEU A 68 -19.67 10.87 18.02
C LEU A 68 -20.42 12.14 17.74
N ARG A 69 -19.98 13.25 18.35
CA ARG A 69 -20.23 14.60 17.82
C ARG A 69 -19.60 14.71 16.42
N PRO A 70 -20.14 15.55 15.53
CA PRO A 70 -19.56 15.73 14.18
C PRO A 70 -18.06 16.02 14.28
N VAL A 71 -17.25 15.23 13.59
CA VAL A 71 -15.81 15.48 13.48
C VAL A 71 -15.64 16.77 12.68
N ALA A 72 -14.95 17.76 13.23
CA ALA A 72 -14.57 18.95 12.48
C ALA A 72 -13.24 18.71 11.78
N PHE A 73 -13.15 19.01 10.50
CA PHE A 73 -11.92 18.99 9.73
C PHE A 73 -11.37 20.41 9.58
N THR A 74 -10.06 20.57 9.66
CA THR A 74 -9.40 21.79 9.22
C THR A 74 -9.43 21.87 7.69
N LYS A 75 -9.19 23.05 7.15
CA LYS A 75 -9.06 23.28 5.71
C LYS A 75 -8.00 22.37 5.08
N GLU A 76 -6.87 22.24 5.74
CA GLU A 76 -5.73 21.45 5.30
C GLU A 76 -6.07 19.95 5.30
N GLU A 77 -6.73 19.45 6.34
CA GLU A 77 -7.17 18.05 6.42
C GLU A 77 -8.20 17.72 5.34
N ALA A 78 -9.18 18.60 5.14
CA ALA A 78 -10.18 18.40 4.09
C ALA A 78 -9.55 18.43 2.68
N SER A 79 -8.62 19.34 2.43
CA SER A 79 -7.88 19.43 1.16
C SER A 79 -7.07 18.15 0.89
N ALA A 80 -6.37 17.64 1.89
CA ALA A 80 -5.61 16.40 1.79
C ALA A 80 -6.50 15.20 1.46
N LEU A 81 -7.68 15.10 2.11
CA LEU A 81 -8.66 14.04 1.82
C LEU A 81 -9.20 14.13 0.38
N ILE A 82 -9.45 15.33 -0.14
CA ILE A 82 -9.94 15.53 -1.50
C ILE A 82 -8.89 15.14 -2.54
N VAL A 83 -7.62 15.51 -2.33
CA VAL A 83 -6.51 15.09 -3.20
C VAL A 83 -6.34 13.57 -3.15
N GLY A 84 -6.36 12.99 -1.94
CA GLY A 84 -6.31 11.55 -1.74
C GLY A 84 -7.43 10.81 -2.46
N ALA A 85 -8.65 11.39 -2.47
CA ALA A 85 -9.78 10.87 -3.22
C ALA A 85 -9.51 10.75 -4.71
N LYS A 86 -8.94 11.77 -5.31
CA LYS A 86 -8.61 11.76 -6.74
C LYS A 86 -7.57 10.69 -7.08
N LEU A 87 -6.56 10.53 -6.23
CA LEU A 87 -5.56 9.46 -6.39
C LEU A 87 -6.20 8.07 -6.30
N LEU A 88 -7.12 7.86 -5.35
CA LEU A 88 -7.82 6.60 -5.16
C LEU A 88 -8.83 6.31 -6.27
N SER A 89 -9.59 7.31 -6.73
CA SER A 89 -10.65 7.13 -7.72
C SER A 89 -10.14 6.51 -9.02
N GLN A 90 -8.89 6.70 -9.34
CA GLN A 90 -8.26 6.17 -10.53
C GLN A 90 -7.62 4.79 -10.35
N ASN A 91 -7.38 4.39 -9.09
CA ASN A 91 -6.69 3.14 -8.75
C ASN A 91 -7.56 2.17 -7.95
N SER A 92 -8.89 2.35 -7.91
CA SER A 92 -9.79 1.49 -7.17
C SER A 92 -10.98 1.01 -8.00
N ASP A 93 -11.74 0.05 -7.48
CA ASP A 93 -12.95 -0.43 -8.15
C ASP A 93 -14.17 0.49 -7.91
N ARG A 94 -15.26 0.21 -8.62
CA ARG A 94 -16.48 1.03 -8.55
C ARG A 94 -17.09 1.10 -7.15
N THR A 95 -16.96 0.03 -6.36
CA THR A 95 -17.55 -0.03 -5.01
C THR A 95 -16.77 0.88 -4.07
N VAL A 96 -15.45 0.76 -4.05
CA VAL A 96 -14.57 1.62 -3.25
C VAL A 96 -14.74 3.09 -3.66
N ASN A 97 -14.82 3.37 -4.96
CA ASN A 97 -15.03 4.74 -5.46
C ASN A 97 -16.35 5.34 -4.97
N LYS A 98 -17.45 4.59 -5.05
CA LYS A 98 -18.77 5.04 -4.57
C LYS A 98 -18.76 5.32 -3.07
N ASP A 99 -18.16 4.44 -2.28
CA ASP A 99 -18.07 4.63 -0.83
C ASP A 99 -17.20 5.84 -0.48
N TYR A 100 -16.12 6.03 -1.24
CA TYR A 100 -15.24 7.18 -1.08
C TYR A 100 -15.93 8.50 -1.46
N GLU A 101 -16.67 8.54 -2.57
CA GLU A 101 -17.47 9.70 -2.98
C GLU A 101 -18.53 10.04 -1.92
N ASN A 102 -19.20 9.04 -1.34
CA ASN A 102 -20.15 9.22 -0.26
C ASN A 102 -19.48 9.81 1.01
N ALA A 103 -18.29 9.34 1.35
CA ALA A 103 -17.52 9.88 2.46
C ALA A 103 -17.11 11.34 2.21
N LEU A 104 -16.59 11.64 1.01
CA LEU A 104 -16.25 13.01 0.61
C LEU A 104 -17.43 13.96 0.63
N PHE A 105 -18.60 13.49 0.18
CA PHE A 105 -19.82 14.30 0.26
C PHE A 105 -20.13 14.70 1.70
N LYS A 106 -20.04 13.76 2.65
CA LYS A 106 -20.24 14.04 4.08
C LYS A 106 -19.17 15.00 4.63
N ILE A 107 -17.91 14.82 4.26
CA ILE A 107 -16.80 15.72 4.66
C ILE A 107 -17.06 17.13 4.12
N LYS A 108 -17.40 17.27 2.82
CA LYS A 108 -17.74 18.56 2.22
C LYS A 108 -18.94 19.23 2.87
N ALA A 109 -19.92 18.45 3.36
CA ALA A 109 -21.13 19.00 3.99
C ALA A 109 -20.82 19.76 5.29
N ILE A 110 -19.80 19.36 6.03
CA ILE A 110 -19.41 19.97 7.32
C ILE A 110 -18.41 21.13 7.18
N LEU A 111 -17.82 21.34 6.01
CA LEU A 111 -16.93 22.45 5.74
C LEU A 111 -17.66 23.80 5.68
N LYS A 112 -17.00 24.87 6.11
CA LYS A 112 -17.48 26.23 5.95
C LYS A 112 -17.48 26.64 4.46
N PRO A 113 -18.32 27.63 4.05
CA PRO A 113 -18.42 28.05 2.65
C PRO A 113 -17.06 28.35 1.99
N GLN A 114 -16.18 29.08 2.68
CA GLN A 114 -14.85 29.43 2.18
C GLN A 114 -13.94 28.20 2.00
N GLU A 115 -14.06 27.23 2.91
CA GLU A 115 -13.29 25.98 2.85
C GLU A 115 -13.78 25.09 1.70
N LYS A 116 -15.10 25.09 1.40
CA LYS A 116 -15.67 24.40 0.26
C LYS A 116 -15.14 24.95 -1.06
N GLU A 117 -15.08 26.26 -1.21
CA GLU A 117 -14.57 26.93 -2.42
C GLU A 117 -13.12 26.55 -2.68
N ILE A 118 -12.29 26.54 -1.64
CA ILE A 118 -10.88 26.12 -1.75
C ILE A 118 -10.78 24.65 -2.12
N ALA A 119 -11.56 23.79 -1.49
CA ALA A 119 -11.61 22.37 -1.77
C ALA A 119 -12.02 22.07 -3.22
N GLU A 120 -13.00 22.80 -3.75
CA GLU A 120 -13.43 22.72 -5.15
C GLU A 120 -12.35 23.22 -6.10
N THR A 121 -11.70 24.36 -5.79
CA THR A 121 -10.59 24.88 -6.59
C THR A 121 -9.45 23.86 -6.65
N ILE A 122 -9.02 23.29 -5.52
CA ILE A 122 -7.99 22.26 -5.50
C ILE A 122 -8.41 21.03 -6.33
N SER A 123 -9.67 20.61 -6.20
CA SER A 123 -10.22 19.50 -6.96
C SER A 123 -10.17 19.71 -8.47
N GLN A 124 -10.32 20.94 -8.95
CA GLN A 124 -10.23 21.27 -10.38
C GLN A 124 -8.80 21.35 -10.91
N HIS A 125 -7.83 21.64 -10.04
CA HIS A 125 -6.42 21.85 -10.44
C HIS A 125 -5.52 20.62 -10.18
N VAL A 126 -6.06 19.54 -9.62
CA VAL A 126 -5.35 18.28 -9.44
C VAL A 126 -5.95 17.23 -10.38
N GLU A 127 -5.14 16.66 -11.25
CA GLU A 127 -5.52 15.56 -12.15
C GLU A 127 -4.49 14.45 -12.10
N VAL A 128 -4.94 13.20 -12.22
CA VAL A 128 -4.06 12.03 -12.26
C VAL A 128 -4.01 11.53 -13.70
N ILE A 129 -2.84 11.58 -14.32
CA ILE A 129 -2.64 11.22 -15.72
C ILE A 129 -2.05 9.80 -15.80
N GLY A 130 -2.41 9.05 -16.82
CA GLY A 130 -1.83 7.71 -17.07
C GLY A 130 -2.69 6.55 -16.59
N HIS A 131 -3.99 6.75 -16.53
CA HIS A 131 -4.92 5.78 -15.99
C HIS A 131 -5.43 4.76 -17.02
N ASN A 132 -5.50 3.50 -16.61
CA ASN A 132 -6.20 2.45 -17.34
C ASN A 132 -7.68 2.44 -16.89
N PRO A 133 -8.66 2.48 -17.81
CA PRO A 133 -10.07 2.52 -17.42
C PRO A 133 -10.43 1.31 -16.56
N ILE A 134 -11.23 1.56 -15.58
CA ILE A 134 -11.66 0.72 -14.47
C ILE A 134 -11.93 -0.72 -14.92
N LYS A 135 -10.98 -1.61 -14.61
CA LYS A 135 -11.26 -3.04 -14.51
C LYS A 135 -11.89 -3.30 -13.15
N ASN A 136 -12.73 -4.31 -13.08
CA ASN A 136 -13.21 -4.77 -11.78
C ASN A 136 -12.00 -5.34 -11.02
N LEU A 137 -11.53 -4.64 -9.99
CA LEU A 137 -10.33 -5.01 -9.25
C LEU A 137 -10.64 -5.88 -8.02
N TYR A 138 -11.93 -6.08 -7.71
CA TYR A 138 -12.38 -6.88 -6.56
C TYR A 138 -11.79 -6.46 -5.21
N ILE A 139 -11.38 -5.19 -5.06
CA ILE A 139 -10.71 -4.71 -3.83
C ILE A 139 -11.60 -4.91 -2.61
N SER A 140 -12.89 -4.51 -2.71
CA SER A 140 -13.86 -4.67 -1.62
C SER A 140 -14.09 -6.13 -1.23
N ASP A 141 -14.17 -7.02 -2.22
CA ASP A 141 -14.36 -8.47 -1.97
C ASP A 141 -13.14 -9.07 -1.29
N ILE A 142 -11.94 -8.66 -1.72
CA ILE A 142 -10.68 -9.11 -1.12
C ILE A 142 -10.56 -8.58 0.31
N GLN A 143 -10.88 -7.30 0.57
CA GLN A 143 -10.88 -6.72 1.91
C GLN A 143 -11.84 -7.47 2.83
N LYS A 144 -13.04 -7.80 2.34
CA LYS A 144 -14.01 -8.60 3.08
C LYS A 144 -13.47 -9.99 3.39
N ALA A 145 -12.90 -10.67 2.40
CA ALA A 145 -12.31 -12.00 2.61
C ALA A 145 -11.17 -12.01 3.64
N ILE A 146 -10.34 -10.94 3.66
CA ILE A 146 -9.29 -10.76 4.66
C ILE A 146 -9.91 -10.55 6.06
N ALA A 147 -10.89 -9.65 6.17
CA ALA A 147 -11.55 -9.38 7.46
C ALA A 147 -12.28 -10.60 8.03
N ASP A 148 -12.96 -11.35 7.18
CA ASP A 148 -13.73 -12.54 7.55
C ASP A 148 -12.84 -13.81 7.63
N LYS A 149 -11.54 -13.71 7.37
CA LYS A 149 -10.58 -14.84 7.30
C LYS A 149 -11.08 -15.97 6.39
N LYS A 150 -11.58 -15.62 5.20
CA LYS A 150 -12.14 -16.56 4.23
C LYS A 150 -11.21 -16.78 3.05
N ILE A 151 -11.27 -18.00 2.49
CA ILE A 151 -10.53 -18.37 1.29
C ILE A 151 -11.18 -17.75 0.07
N LEU A 152 -10.36 -17.19 -0.81
CA LEU A 152 -10.77 -16.75 -2.12
C LEU A 152 -10.59 -17.86 -3.17
N LYS A 153 -11.60 -18.00 -4.01
CA LYS A 153 -11.53 -18.78 -5.24
C LYS A 153 -11.48 -17.82 -6.42
N ILE A 154 -10.40 -17.87 -7.20
CA ILE A 154 -10.21 -16.98 -8.35
C ILE A 154 -9.96 -17.77 -9.64
N LYS A 155 -10.32 -17.18 -10.79
CA LYS A 155 -9.80 -17.54 -12.10
C LYS A 155 -8.75 -16.52 -12.51
N TYR A 156 -7.52 -16.93 -12.65
CA TYR A 156 -6.37 -16.08 -12.89
C TYR A 156 -5.70 -16.34 -14.22
N LEU A 157 -5.47 -15.29 -15.02
CA LEU A 157 -4.76 -15.35 -16.28
C LEU A 157 -3.33 -14.84 -16.09
N SER A 158 -2.37 -15.75 -15.93
CA SER A 158 -0.96 -15.37 -15.86
C SER A 158 -0.39 -15.04 -17.25
N LEU A 159 0.78 -14.38 -17.29
CA LEU A 159 1.45 -14.10 -18.57
C LEU A 159 1.89 -15.36 -19.34
N LYS A 160 2.03 -16.47 -18.63
CA LYS A 160 2.48 -17.75 -19.22
C LYS A 160 1.32 -18.65 -19.65
N ASP A 161 0.11 -18.37 -19.16
CA ASP A 161 -1.06 -19.21 -19.41
C ASP A 161 -1.89 -18.65 -20.57
N SER A 162 -2.32 -19.50 -21.47
CA SER A 162 -3.22 -19.14 -22.59
C SER A 162 -4.70 -19.06 -22.17
N LYS A 163 -5.05 -19.62 -21.01
CA LYS A 163 -6.42 -19.65 -20.45
C LYS A 163 -6.37 -19.39 -18.94
N PRO A 164 -7.43 -18.78 -18.37
CA PRO A 164 -7.52 -18.59 -16.93
C PRO A 164 -7.48 -19.92 -16.18
N VAL A 165 -6.70 -19.95 -15.10
CA VAL A 165 -6.55 -21.12 -14.22
C VAL A 165 -7.14 -20.84 -12.86
N GLU A 166 -7.91 -21.81 -12.35
CA GLU A 166 -8.52 -21.70 -11.03
C GLU A 166 -7.47 -21.78 -9.91
N ARG A 167 -7.62 -20.92 -8.89
CA ARG A 167 -6.75 -20.86 -7.72
C ARG A 167 -7.59 -20.72 -6.46
N MET A 168 -7.17 -21.39 -5.39
CA MET A 168 -7.68 -21.19 -4.03
C MET A 168 -6.60 -20.47 -3.23
N LEU A 169 -6.96 -19.29 -2.67
CA LEU A 169 -6.02 -18.37 -2.07
C LEU A 169 -6.38 -18.07 -0.61
N GLU A 170 -5.39 -18.13 0.27
CA GLU A 170 -5.45 -17.60 1.62
C GLU A 170 -4.75 -16.25 1.63
N CYS A 171 -5.53 -15.18 1.83
CA CYS A 171 -5.06 -13.81 1.64
C CYS A 171 -4.12 -13.37 2.76
N VAL A 172 -3.00 -12.73 2.40
CA VAL A 172 -2.12 -12.02 3.33
C VAL A 172 -2.47 -10.54 3.34
N GLY A 173 -2.56 -9.90 2.17
CA GLY A 173 -2.90 -8.50 2.08
C GLY A 173 -2.83 -7.94 0.67
N LEU A 174 -3.30 -6.69 0.55
CA LEU A 174 -3.28 -5.91 -0.68
C LEU A 174 -2.14 -4.89 -0.65
N CYS A 175 -1.47 -4.74 -1.78
CA CYS A 175 -0.43 -3.74 -1.98
C CYS A 175 -0.62 -3.05 -3.33
N ASN A 176 -0.44 -1.72 -3.40
CA ASN A 176 -0.37 -1.01 -4.67
C ASN A 176 1.07 -0.60 -4.92
N TYR A 177 1.65 -1.05 -6.02
CA TYR A 177 2.96 -0.62 -6.47
C TYR A 177 3.01 -0.55 -8.00
N LEU A 178 3.77 0.40 -8.51
CA LEU A 178 3.85 0.71 -9.94
C LEU A 178 2.47 0.94 -10.60
N GLY A 179 1.54 1.54 -9.87
CA GLY A 179 0.19 1.83 -10.36
C GLY A 179 -0.71 0.60 -10.54
N ASN A 180 -0.30 -0.56 -10.02
CA ASN A 180 -1.08 -1.79 -10.06
C ASN A 180 -1.38 -2.30 -8.66
N TRP A 181 -2.58 -2.82 -8.47
CA TRP A 181 -2.95 -3.53 -7.26
C TRP A 181 -2.51 -4.99 -7.32
N HIS A 182 -1.95 -5.45 -6.22
CA HIS A 182 -1.44 -6.79 -6.01
C HIS A 182 -2.06 -7.41 -4.75
N LEU A 183 -2.42 -8.68 -4.86
CA LEU A 183 -2.82 -9.53 -3.75
C LEU A 183 -1.69 -10.49 -3.43
N PHE A 184 -1.10 -10.36 -2.25
CA PHE A 184 -0.22 -11.39 -1.71
C PHE A 184 -1.06 -12.46 -1.00
N ALA A 185 -0.87 -13.71 -1.39
CA ALA A 185 -1.66 -14.83 -0.87
C ALA A 185 -0.89 -16.15 -0.92
N TRP A 186 -1.21 -17.05 -0.01
CA TRP A 186 -0.81 -18.44 -0.11
C TRP A 186 -1.66 -19.15 -1.16
N CYS A 187 -1.03 -19.63 -2.21
CA CYS A 187 -1.68 -20.37 -3.27
C CYS A 187 -1.72 -21.88 -2.93
N ARG A 188 -2.90 -22.42 -2.61
CA ARG A 188 -3.06 -23.85 -2.27
C ARG A 188 -2.60 -24.79 -3.38
N LEU A 189 -2.82 -24.39 -4.66
CA LEU A 189 -2.38 -25.20 -5.80
C LEU A 189 -0.85 -25.27 -5.93
N ARG A 190 -0.16 -24.16 -5.66
CA ARG A 190 1.31 -24.09 -5.78
C ARG A 190 2.04 -24.35 -4.44
N LYS A 191 1.31 -24.42 -3.34
CA LYS A 191 1.83 -24.60 -1.96
C LYS A 191 2.94 -23.58 -1.64
N SER A 192 2.75 -22.33 -2.06
CA SER A 192 3.69 -21.22 -1.83
C SER A 192 2.98 -19.88 -1.83
N TYR A 193 3.57 -18.89 -1.16
CA TYR A 193 3.13 -17.51 -1.29
C TYR A 193 3.37 -17.00 -2.71
N ARG A 194 2.42 -16.24 -3.22
CA ARG A 194 2.43 -15.70 -4.56
C ARG A 194 1.85 -14.30 -4.59
N ASP A 195 2.34 -13.55 -5.55
CA ASP A 195 1.85 -12.24 -5.93
C ASP A 195 0.88 -12.38 -7.12
N PHE A 196 -0.32 -11.84 -6.96
CA PHE A 196 -1.39 -11.85 -7.96
C PHE A 196 -1.79 -10.42 -8.31
N ARG A 197 -1.54 -10.00 -9.53
CA ARG A 197 -2.05 -8.72 -10.04
C ARG A 197 -3.57 -8.78 -10.17
N LEU A 198 -4.27 -7.81 -9.59
CA LEU A 198 -5.73 -7.80 -9.57
C LEU A 198 -6.34 -7.67 -10.96
N ASP A 199 -5.70 -6.92 -11.86
CA ASP A 199 -6.16 -6.73 -13.24
C ASP A 199 -6.12 -8.01 -14.12
N ARG A 200 -5.51 -9.09 -13.61
CA ARG A 200 -5.47 -10.42 -14.23
C ARG A 200 -6.45 -11.41 -13.63
N ILE A 201 -7.21 -10.99 -12.62
CA ILE A 201 -8.29 -11.79 -12.06
C ILE A 201 -9.50 -11.65 -12.97
N VAL A 202 -9.92 -12.76 -13.56
CA VAL A 202 -11.07 -12.81 -14.47
C VAL A 202 -12.38 -12.97 -13.68
N GLU A 203 -12.33 -13.75 -12.60
CA GLU A 203 -13.47 -14.04 -11.73
C GLU A 203 -12.96 -14.23 -10.31
N LEU A 204 -13.71 -13.74 -9.31
CA LEU A 204 -13.42 -13.89 -7.91
C LEU A 204 -14.70 -14.24 -7.14
N ASN A 205 -14.59 -15.22 -6.23
CA ASN A 205 -15.64 -15.61 -5.32
C ASN A 205 -15.06 -15.82 -3.92
N ILE A 206 -15.73 -15.27 -2.90
CA ILE A 206 -15.42 -15.55 -1.50
C ILE A 206 -16.06 -16.90 -1.16
N THR A 207 -15.30 -17.81 -0.59
CA THR A 207 -15.82 -19.13 -0.17
C THR A 207 -16.25 -19.10 1.30
N ASP A 208 -17.02 -20.11 1.73
CA ASP A 208 -17.35 -20.29 3.14
C ASP A 208 -16.21 -20.95 3.93
N LEU A 209 -15.17 -21.40 3.26
CA LEU A 209 -14.04 -22.10 3.88
C LEU A 209 -13.17 -21.10 4.66
N PRO A 210 -12.83 -21.38 5.93
CA PRO A 210 -11.91 -20.55 6.70
C PRO A 210 -10.47 -20.71 6.20
N CYS A 211 -9.66 -19.67 6.36
CA CYS A 211 -8.21 -19.77 6.19
C CYS A 211 -7.65 -20.73 7.23
N ALA A 212 -6.76 -21.63 6.80
CA ALA A 212 -6.15 -22.64 7.68
C ALA A 212 -4.95 -22.09 8.47
N LYS A 213 -4.36 -20.99 8.02
CA LYS A 213 -3.19 -20.38 8.66
C LYS A 213 -3.63 -19.25 9.59
N ASP A 214 -3.40 -19.44 10.89
CA ASP A 214 -3.59 -18.39 11.90
C ASP A 214 -2.42 -17.39 11.97
N ASP A 215 -1.27 -17.72 11.36
CA ASP A 215 -0.10 -16.85 11.28
C ASP A 215 -0.37 -15.72 10.26
N ILE A 216 -1.21 -14.77 10.66
CA ILE A 216 -1.42 -13.54 9.89
C ILE A 216 -0.25 -12.63 10.19
N PHE A 217 0.81 -12.76 9.39
CA PHE A 217 1.78 -11.68 9.25
C PHE A 217 1.03 -10.45 8.75
N SER A 218 1.34 -9.29 9.30
CA SER A 218 0.90 -8.05 8.65
C SER A 218 1.49 -8.02 7.23
N ILE A 219 0.80 -7.36 6.30
CA ILE A 219 1.33 -7.22 4.93
C ILE A 219 2.72 -6.58 4.95
N SER A 220 2.98 -5.67 5.90
CA SER A 220 4.28 -5.02 6.07
C SER A 220 5.37 -6.01 6.49
N GLU A 221 5.11 -6.87 7.47
CA GLU A 221 6.03 -7.94 7.88
C GLU A 221 6.27 -8.95 6.75
N PHE A 222 5.20 -9.28 6.00
CA PHE A 222 5.34 -10.15 4.84
C PHE A 222 6.25 -9.54 3.78
N ILE A 223 6.01 -8.28 3.39
CA ILE A 223 6.84 -7.56 2.41
C ILE A 223 8.28 -7.46 2.92
N GLU A 224 8.48 -7.15 4.20
CA GLU A 224 9.82 -7.09 4.79
C GLU A 224 10.53 -8.44 4.73
N SER A 225 9.82 -9.54 5.03
CA SER A 225 10.38 -10.90 4.93
C SER A 225 10.73 -11.32 3.49
N GLN A 226 10.11 -10.68 2.49
CA GLN A 226 10.38 -10.93 1.07
C GLN A 226 11.43 -9.98 0.49
N LYS A 227 11.83 -8.93 1.23
CA LYS A 227 12.87 -8.02 0.76
C LYS A 227 14.19 -8.73 0.58
N PRO A 228 14.88 -8.48 -0.53
CA PRO A 228 16.17 -9.12 -0.83
C PRO A 228 17.31 -8.69 0.09
N PHE A 229 17.11 -7.70 1.00
CA PHE A 229 18.14 -7.22 1.93
C PHE A 229 18.74 -8.30 2.84
N HIS A 230 18.05 -9.43 3.04
CA HIS A 230 18.56 -10.59 3.78
C HIS A 230 19.13 -11.69 2.86
N GLN A 231 19.07 -11.49 1.55
CA GLN A 231 19.56 -12.46 0.58
C GLN A 231 20.89 -11.99 -0.01
N THR A 232 21.85 -12.89 -0.14
CA THR A 232 23.08 -12.59 -0.84
C THR A 232 22.77 -12.25 -2.30
N PRO A 233 23.21 -11.09 -2.81
CA PRO A 233 22.95 -10.72 -4.19
C PRO A 233 23.50 -11.78 -5.14
N ASN A 234 22.68 -12.16 -6.14
CA ASN A 234 23.07 -13.12 -7.16
C ASN A 234 23.27 -12.48 -8.55
N ILE A 235 23.03 -11.17 -8.62
CA ILE A 235 23.19 -10.37 -9.84
C ILE A 235 23.98 -9.11 -9.51
N SER A 236 24.93 -8.76 -10.37
CA SER A 236 25.59 -7.45 -10.34
C SER A 236 25.86 -6.94 -11.74
N PHE A 237 25.84 -5.64 -11.91
CA PHE A 237 26.24 -4.96 -13.14
C PHE A 237 26.65 -3.52 -12.85
N ARG A 238 27.51 -2.96 -13.71
CA ARG A 238 27.97 -1.60 -13.60
C ARG A 238 27.17 -0.69 -14.53
N ILE A 239 26.80 0.51 -14.05
CA ILE A 239 26.17 1.58 -14.83
C ILE A 239 26.88 2.90 -14.61
N LYS A 240 26.81 3.81 -15.58
CA LYS A 240 27.33 5.17 -15.44
C LYS A 240 26.42 6.02 -14.54
N LYS A 241 27.01 7.03 -13.87
CA LYS A 241 26.29 7.93 -12.96
C LYS A 241 25.19 8.74 -13.67
N ASP A 242 25.36 9.09 -14.93
CA ASP A 242 24.40 9.87 -15.72
C ASP A 242 23.10 9.11 -15.98
N VAL A 243 23.13 7.77 -16.01
CA VAL A 243 21.94 6.92 -16.23
C VAL A 243 21.32 6.41 -14.94
N TYR A 244 22.00 6.55 -13.77
CA TYR A 244 21.52 6.06 -12.48
C TYR A 244 20.10 6.56 -12.14
N ARG A 245 19.80 7.85 -12.41
CA ARG A 245 18.49 8.47 -12.18
C ARG A 245 17.32 7.73 -12.85
N TYR A 246 17.57 7.01 -13.93
CA TYR A 246 16.52 6.22 -14.63
C TYR A 246 16.20 4.91 -13.93
N LEU A 247 17.12 4.40 -13.10
CA LEU A 247 16.92 3.20 -12.29
C LEU A 247 16.35 3.48 -10.91
N ASP A 248 16.62 4.63 -10.34
CA ASP A 248 16.35 4.92 -8.93
C ASP A 248 14.88 4.69 -8.54
N ASN A 249 13.95 5.03 -9.43
CA ASN A 249 12.52 4.83 -9.20
C ASN A 249 12.05 3.36 -9.34
N TRP A 250 12.88 2.47 -9.91
CA TRP A 250 12.47 1.13 -10.30
C TRP A 250 13.29 0.03 -9.64
N LYS A 251 14.49 0.34 -9.15
CA LYS A 251 15.44 -0.63 -8.62
C LYS A 251 14.86 -1.53 -7.54
N GLU A 252 14.08 -0.96 -6.61
CA GLU A 252 13.45 -1.71 -5.52
C GLU A 252 12.49 -2.81 -6.03
N TYR A 253 11.77 -2.52 -7.10
CA TYR A 253 10.84 -3.48 -7.71
C TYR A 253 11.54 -4.72 -8.27
N TYR A 254 12.78 -4.55 -8.74
CA TYR A 254 13.54 -5.62 -9.37
C TYR A 254 14.43 -6.41 -8.40
N GLY A 255 14.31 -6.15 -7.11
CA GLY A 255 15.06 -6.86 -6.07
C GLY A 255 16.42 -6.25 -5.80
N PHE A 256 16.51 -4.92 -5.81
CA PHE A 256 17.71 -4.17 -5.42
C PHE A 256 18.14 -4.55 -3.99
N VAL A 257 19.44 -4.77 -3.79
CA VAL A 257 20.04 -5.12 -2.50
C VAL A 257 20.92 -3.98 -1.99
N CYS A 258 21.90 -3.57 -2.79
CA CYS A 258 22.81 -2.48 -2.45
C CYS A 258 23.50 -1.96 -3.71
N GLU A 259 24.24 -0.86 -3.57
CA GLU A 259 25.07 -0.29 -4.61
C GLU A 259 26.42 0.12 -4.06
N GLU A 260 27.43 0.09 -4.91
CA GLU A 260 28.77 0.56 -4.62
C GLU A 260 29.05 1.76 -5.52
N GLU A 261 29.34 2.91 -4.91
CA GLU A 261 29.66 4.11 -5.65
C GLU A 261 31.14 4.10 -6.06
N LEU A 262 31.39 4.29 -7.36
CA LEU A 262 32.71 4.49 -7.93
C LEU A 262 32.86 5.96 -8.42
N SER A 263 34.02 6.33 -8.94
CA SER A 263 34.28 7.69 -9.40
C SER A 263 33.30 8.17 -10.47
N ASP A 264 32.97 7.34 -11.47
CA ASP A 264 32.16 7.65 -12.65
C ASP A 264 30.95 6.74 -12.84
N SER A 265 30.75 5.76 -11.97
CA SER A 265 29.79 4.67 -12.12
C SER A 265 29.28 4.16 -10.77
N TYR A 266 28.24 3.31 -10.82
CA TYR A 266 27.76 2.50 -9.70
C TYR A 266 27.84 1.03 -10.09
N ILE A 267 28.22 0.16 -9.13
CA ILE A 267 27.96 -1.28 -9.22
C ILE A 267 26.66 -1.54 -8.49
N MET A 268 25.67 -2.02 -9.22
CA MET A 268 24.33 -2.31 -8.70
C MET A 268 24.24 -3.79 -8.36
N HIS A 269 23.72 -4.12 -7.20
CA HIS A 269 23.53 -5.47 -6.72
C HIS A 269 22.05 -5.79 -6.56
N PHE A 270 21.59 -6.90 -7.15
CA PHE A 270 20.22 -7.36 -7.09
C PHE A 270 20.14 -8.82 -6.67
N TYR A 271 18.98 -9.20 -6.12
CA TYR A 271 18.58 -10.59 -5.98
C TYR A 271 17.34 -10.86 -6.81
N SER A 272 17.43 -11.78 -7.76
CA SER A 272 16.30 -12.19 -8.60
C SER A 272 16.52 -13.58 -9.18
N ASP A 273 15.48 -14.41 -9.13
CA ASP A 273 15.44 -15.70 -9.84
C ASP A 273 14.95 -15.54 -11.30
N ASN A 274 14.60 -14.32 -11.71
CA ASN A 274 14.03 -14.01 -13.01
C ASN A 274 14.95 -13.08 -13.82
N TYR A 275 15.95 -13.64 -14.47
CA TYR A 275 16.90 -12.88 -15.31
C TYR A 275 16.23 -12.16 -16.49
N ASP A 276 15.12 -12.68 -17.02
CA ASP A 276 14.38 -12.00 -18.08
C ASP A 276 13.82 -10.65 -17.62
N SER A 277 13.34 -10.58 -16.37
CA SER A 277 12.84 -9.34 -15.76
C SER A 277 13.94 -8.27 -15.66
N ILE A 278 15.13 -8.67 -15.22
CA ILE A 278 16.30 -7.77 -15.10
C ILE A 278 16.80 -7.35 -16.49
N ALA A 279 16.84 -8.27 -17.45
CA ALA A 279 17.23 -7.95 -18.82
C ALA A 279 16.27 -6.92 -19.45
N PHE A 280 14.95 -7.07 -19.24
CA PHE A 280 13.96 -6.09 -19.69
C PHE A 280 14.13 -4.73 -18.98
N MET A 281 14.41 -4.71 -17.68
CA MET A 281 14.69 -3.48 -16.95
C MET A 281 15.86 -2.73 -17.58
N ILE A 282 16.97 -3.40 -17.82
CA ILE A 282 18.19 -2.83 -18.41
C ILE A 282 17.88 -2.27 -19.82
N LEU A 283 17.23 -3.06 -20.66
CA LEU A 283 16.94 -2.67 -22.04
C LEU A 283 15.91 -1.52 -22.14
N ASN A 284 14.84 -1.56 -21.33
CA ASN A 284 13.79 -0.55 -21.33
C ASN A 284 14.27 0.80 -20.80
N SER A 285 15.22 0.78 -19.88
CA SER A 285 15.78 1.99 -19.29
C SER A 285 16.82 2.66 -20.19
N GLY A 286 17.15 2.05 -21.35
CA GLY A 286 18.23 2.53 -22.22
C GLY A 286 19.61 2.47 -21.55
N ILE A 287 19.75 1.68 -20.50
CA ILE A 287 20.97 1.57 -19.72
C ILE A 287 21.96 0.67 -20.43
N MET A 288 23.18 1.17 -20.63
CA MET A 288 24.30 0.36 -21.05
C MET A 288 25.00 -0.19 -19.81
N ALA A 289 24.63 -1.43 -19.45
CA ALA A 289 25.27 -2.15 -18.36
C ALA A 289 26.57 -2.80 -18.83
N SER A 290 27.62 -2.69 -18.01
CA SER A 290 28.88 -3.44 -18.17
C SER A 290 29.12 -4.33 -16.95
N ASP A 291 30.15 -5.19 -17.02
CA ASP A 291 30.52 -6.09 -15.93
C ASP A 291 29.35 -6.92 -15.37
N VAL A 292 28.48 -7.37 -16.28
CA VAL A 292 27.24 -8.07 -15.90
C VAL A 292 27.54 -9.45 -15.36
N GLN A 293 27.03 -9.74 -14.18
CA GLN A 293 27.07 -11.06 -13.55
C GLN A 293 25.65 -11.47 -13.10
N PRO A 294 25.31 -12.76 -13.20
CA PRO A 294 26.08 -13.85 -13.82
C PRO A 294 26.05 -13.78 -15.36
N PRO A 295 26.91 -14.55 -16.06
CA PRO A 295 26.96 -14.55 -17.53
C PRO A 295 25.62 -14.85 -18.21
N GLU A 296 24.78 -15.67 -17.60
CA GLU A 296 23.43 -16.02 -18.09
C GLU A 296 22.53 -14.78 -18.22
N LEU A 297 22.72 -13.78 -17.38
CA LEU A 297 21.99 -12.50 -17.53
C LEU A 297 22.42 -11.76 -18.79
N MET A 298 23.74 -11.73 -19.10
CA MET A 298 24.22 -11.12 -20.34
C MET A 298 23.68 -11.84 -21.58
N GLU A 299 23.56 -13.16 -21.53
CA GLU A 299 22.94 -13.95 -22.62
C GLU A 299 21.48 -13.51 -22.83
N ARG A 300 20.72 -13.30 -21.75
CA ARG A 300 19.34 -12.81 -21.85
C ARG A 300 19.24 -11.41 -22.43
N ILE A 301 20.08 -10.49 -21.96
CA ILE A 301 20.15 -9.13 -22.49
C ILE A 301 20.44 -9.17 -24.00
N THR A 302 21.46 -9.92 -24.39
CA THR A 302 21.87 -10.05 -25.80
C THR A 302 20.76 -10.69 -26.65
N PHE A 303 20.11 -11.74 -26.16
CA PHE A 303 18.99 -12.38 -26.84
C PHE A 303 17.84 -11.40 -27.13
N TYR A 304 17.40 -10.65 -26.15
CA TYR A 304 16.29 -9.69 -26.33
C TYR A 304 16.70 -8.50 -27.20
N ALA A 305 17.90 -7.97 -27.00
CA ALA A 305 18.42 -6.88 -27.84
C ALA A 305 18.48 -7.29 -29.31
N LYS A 306 19.02 -8.50 -29.60
CA LYS A 306 19.08 -9.05 -30.96
C LYS A 306 17.68 -9.28 -31.54
N LYS A 307 16.78 -9.88 -30.77
CA LYS A 307 15.40 -10.13 -31.20
C LYS A 307 14.68 -8.82 -31.58
N THR A 308 14.91 -7.75 -30.79
CA THR A 308 14.37 -6.43 -31.08
C THR A 308 15.00 -5.83 -32.33
N TYR A 309 16.31 -5.91 -32.48
CA TYR A 309 17.02 -5.45 -33.68
C TYR A 309 16.54 -6.16 -34.94
N ASP A 310 16.50 -7.49 -34.90
CA ASP A 310 16.09 -8.32 -36.05
C ASP A 310 14.64 -8.02 -36.48
N TRP A 311 13.77 -7.72 -35.54
CA TRP A 311 12.38 -7.31 -35.81
C TRP A 311 12.28 -6.00 -36.59
N TYR A 312 13.11 -5.01 -36.26
CA TYR A 312 13.04 -3.68 -36.90
C TYR A 312 13.88 -3.55 -38.15
N VAL A 313 14.99 -4.26 -38.25
CA VAL A 313 15.96 -4.14 -39.35
C VAL A 313 15.88 -5.29 -40.35
N GLY A 314 15.42 -6.46 -39.91
CA GLY A 314 15.31 -7.66 -40.72
C GLY A 314 14.05 -7.75 -41.60
N LYS A 315 13.34 -6.61 -41.82
CA LYS A 315 12.17 -6.50 -42.71
C LYS A 315 12.58 -6.11 -44.10
#